data_cf32cb9e800a21cfc2de45d09d3df124
#
_entry.id   cf32cb9e800a21cfc2de45d09d3df124
#
_cell.length_a   1.000
_cell.length_b   1.000
_cell.length_c   1.000
_cell.angle_alpha   90.00
_cell.angle_beta   90.00
_cell.angle_gamma   90.00
#
_symmetry.space_group_name_H-M   'P 1'
#
loop_
_entity.id
_entity.type
_entity.pdbx_description
1 polymer ?
#
loop_
_entity_poly.entity_id
_entity_poly.type
_entity_poly.pdbx_seq_one_letter_code
_entity_poly.pdbx_strand_id
1 'polypeptide(L)'
;MRVSSFYSAFTKPICLVALVAVVAGCNRDKDAIAFDGFVFRAKTAAIDKKVSRADFRSTIQDAGRSLDGAREAARYEGTKYCIANYGTSKVEWSVGPDSDASLLTLVDGDLTFRGRCDP
;
A
#
# COMPACT_ATOMS: atom_id res chain seq x y z
N MET A 1 -38.46 46.80 -26.23
CA MET A 1 -37.41 47.14 -26.48
C MET A 1 -36.27 46.91 -25.65
N ARG A 2 -36.16 46.85 -24.52
CA ARG A 2 -35.06 46.66 -23.78
C ARG A 2 -35.00 45.34 -23.26
N VAL A 3 -35.65 44.40 -23.67
CA VAL A 3 -35.73 43.05 -23.18
C VAL A 3 -34.55 42.19 -23.51
N SER A 4 -33.83 42.55 -24.54
CA SER A 4 -32.72 41.74 -25.01
C SER A 4 -31.51 41.71 -24.08
N SER A 5 -31.44 42.64 -23.17
CA SER A 5 -30.25 42.66 -22.31
C SER A 5 -30.29 41.63 -21.18
N PHE A 6 -31.41 40.95 -20.98
CA PHE A 6 -31.49 40.00 -19.90
C PHE A 6 -30.91 38.66 -20.24
N TYR A 7 -30.75 38.33 -21.48
CA TYR A 7 -30.36 36.99 -21.84
C TYR A 7 -28.88 36.68 -21.66
N SER A 8 -28.08 37.72 -21.67
CA SER A 8 -26.64 37.49 -21.56
C SER A 8 -26.18 37.12 -20.17
N ALA A 9 -27.02 37.30 -19.16
CA ALA A 9 -26.61 37.04 -17.80
C ALA A 9 -26.76 35.58 -17.37
N PHE A 10 -27.47 34.78 -18.15
CA PHE A 10 -27.73 33.43 -17.73
C PHE A 10 -26.75 32.38 -18.21
N THR A 11 -25.94 32.75 -19.17
CA THR A 11 -25.05 31.73 -19.75
C THR A 11 -23.72 31.58 -19.03
N LYS A 12 -23.36 32.53 -18.19
CA LYS A 12 -22.03 32.52 -17.58
C LYS A 12 -21.82 31.56 -16.43
N PRO A 13 -22.78 31.31 -15.54
CA PRO A 13 -22.52 30.49 -14.39
C PRO A 13 -22.46 28.99 -14.65
N ILE A 14 -22.92 28.55 -15.82
CA ILE A 14 -23.02 27.14 -16.10
C ILE A 14 -21.65 26.51 -16.42
N CYS A 15 -20.74 27.29 -16.99
CA CYS A 15 -19.44 26.77 -17.36
C CYS A 15 -18.48 26.53 -16.19
N LEU A 16 -18.72 27.19 -15.07
CA LEU A 16 -17.82 27.05 -13.92
C LEU A 16 -18.02 25.77 -13.12
N VAL A 17 -19.21 25.21 -13.17
CA VAL A 17 -19.52 24.00 -12.38
C VAL A 17 -18.94 22.75 -13.01
N ALA A 18 -18.73 22.74 -14.31
CA ALA A 18 -18.23 21.56 -15.00
C ALA A 18 -16.73 21.31 -14.78
N LEU A 19 -15.98 22.33 -14.41
CA LEU A 19 -14.54 22.20 -14.25
C LEU A 19 -14.10 21.54 -12.95
N VAL A 20 -14.95 21.58 -11.93
CA VAL A 20 -14.59 21.06 -10.62
C VAL A 20 -14.66 19.53 -10.57
N ALA A 21 -15.46 18.92 -11.43
CA ALA A 21 -15.66 17.48 -11.40
C ALA A 21 -14.49 16.69 -11.97
N VAL A 22 -13.59 17.32 -12.72
CA VAL A 22 -12.51 16.61 -13.42
C VAL A 22 -11.33 16.34 -12.49
N VAL A 23 -11.16 17.14 -11.43
CA VAL A 23 -9.99 17.01 -10.54
C VAL A 23 -10.12 15.86 -9.56
N ALA A 24 -11.33 15.40 -9.29
CA ALA A 24 -11.56 14.39 -8.25
C ALA A 24 -11.21 12.96 -8.66
N GLY A 25 -10.92 12.70 -9.93
CA GLY A 25 -10.70 11.34 -10.42
C GLY A 25 -9.26 10.90 -10.58
N CYS A 26 -8.28 11.71 -10.21
CA CYS A 26 -6.90 11.45 -10.61
C CYS A 26 -6.00 10.78 -9.57
N ASN A 27 -6.53 10.30 -8.45
CA ASN A 27 -5.66 9.82 -7.38
C ASN A 27 -5.75 8.36 -7.04
N ARG A 28 -6.14 7.52 -7.97
CA ARG A 28 -6.22 6.12 -7.65
C ARG A 28 -5.04 5.37 -8.17
N ASP A 29 -4.49 4.54 -7.34
CA ASP A 29 -3.53 3.50 -7.70
C ASP A 29 -2.19 3.95 -8.27
N LYS A 30 -1.83 5.22 -8.11
CA LYS A 30 -0.50 5.67 -8.53
C LYS A 30 0.61 5.10 -7.67
N ASP A 31 0.29 4.73 -6.42
CA ASP A 31 1.27 4.24 -5.47
C ASP A 31 1.27 2.72 -5.34
N ALA A 32 0.45 2.04 -6.14
CA ALA A 32 0.40 0.60 -6.09
C ALA A 32 1.63 0.01 -6.79
N ILE A 33 2.40 -0.77 -6.05
CA ILE A 33 3.59 -1.43 -6.56
C ILE A 33 3.26 -2.87 -6.87
N ALA A 34 3.58 -3.31 -8.07
CA ALA A 34 3.41 -4.69 -8.47
C ALA A 34 4.70 -5.46 -8.23
N PHE A 35 4.56 -6.69 -7.74
CA PHE A 35 5.66 -7.63 -7.58
C PHE A 35 5.32 -8.89 -8.38
N ASP A 36 6.20 -9.25 -9.29
CA ASP A 36 5.98 -10.35 -10.23
C ASP A 36 4.64 -10.22 -10.96
N GLY A 37 4.29 -8.99 -11.34
CA GLY A 37 3.06 -8.68 -12.06
C GLY A 37 1.81 -8.60 -11.22
N PHE A 38 1.89 -8.79 -9.90
CA PHE A 38 0.73 -8.74 -9.00
C PHE A 38 0.86 -7.64 -7.98
N VAL A 39 -0.25 -6.98 -7.70
CA VAL A 39 -0.35 -6.02 -6.58
C VAL A 39 -0.89 -6.79 -5.38
N PHE A 40 -0.13 -6.78 -4.28
CA PHE A 40 -0.52 -7.48 -3.07
C PHE A 40 -1.01 -6.50 -2.01
N ARG A 41 -2.03 -6.91 -1.27
CA ARG A 41 -2.42 -6.23 -0.04
C ARG A 41 -1.59 -6.78 1.09
N ALA A 42 -1.05 -5.90 1.91
CA ALA A 42 -0.21 -6.29 3.02
C ALA A 42 -0.65 -5.58 4.29
N LYS A 43 -0.50 -6.28 5.41
CA LYS A 43 -0.69 -5.70 6.74
C LYS A 43 0.60 -5.92 7.51
N THR A 44 1.25 -4.83 7.86
CA THR A 44 2.50 -4.86 8.61
C THR A 44 2.33 -4.10 9.91
N ALA A 45 2.64 -4.75 11.01
CA ALA A 45 2.46 -4.18 12.35
C ALA A 45 3.39 -4.84 13.35
N ALA A 46 3.62 -4.15 14.46
CA ALA A 46 4.32 -4.74 15.59
C ALA A 46 3.58 -5.99 16.07
N ILE A 47 4.33 -7.02 16.44
CA ILE A 47 3.75 -8.24 17.00
C ILE A 47 3.09 -7.90 18.34
N ASP A 48 3.80 -7.17 19.20
CA ASP A 48 3.27 -6.64 20.44
C ASP A 48 3.88 -5.26 20.67
N LYS A 49 3.15 -4.23 20.33
CA LYS A 49 3.65 -2.85 20.43
C LYS A 49 3.85 -2.39 21.88
N LYS A 50 3.30 -3.10 22.84
CA LYS A 50 3.54 -2.82 24.26
C LYS A 50 4.92 -3.28 24.70
N VAL A 51 5.44 -4.31 24.05
CA VAL A 51 6.76 -4.85 24.36
C VAL A 51 7.82 -4.19 23.48
N SER A 52 7.65 -4.20 22.17
CA SER A 52 8.60 -3.61 21.25
C SER A 52 7.96 -3.41 19.88
N ARG A 53 8.26 -2.30 19.25
CA ARG A 53 7.89 -2.08 17.85
C ARG A 53 8.92 -2.66 16.89
N ALA A 54 10.08 -3.05 17.39
CA ALA A 54 11.12 -3.63 16.55
C ALA A 54 10.70 -4.98 15.99
N ASP A 55 10.01 -5.79 16.79
CA ASP A 55 9.50 -7.07 16.33
C ASP A 55 8.18 -6.87 15.61
N PHE A 56 8.13 -7.24 14.34
CA PHE A 56 6.94 -7.02 13.51
C PHE A 56 6.59 -8.27 12.71
N ARG A 57 5.37 -8.28 12.22
CA ARG A 57 4.92 -9.25 11.23
C ARG A 57 4.34 -8.52 10.02
N SER A 58 4.52 -9.11 8.87
CA SER A 58 3.94 -8.64 7.63
C SER A 58 3.14 -9.77 7.00
N THR A 59 1.85 -9.59 6.87
CA THR A 59 0.96 -10.56 6.25
C THR A 59 0.66 -10.11 4.83
N ILE A 60 1.03 -10.94 3.87
CA ILE A 60 0.79 -10.69 2.45
C ILE A 60 -0.45 -11.49 2.06
N GLN A 61 -1.51 -10.78 1.68
CA GLN A 61 -2.78 -11.41 1.34
C GLN A 61 -2.73 -11.99 -0.07
N ASP A 62 -3.42 -13.11 -0.24
CA ASP A 62 -3.52 -13.78 -1.54
C ASP A 62 -2.15 -14.06 -2.17
N ALA A 63 -1.24 -14.53 -1.35
CA ALA A 63 0.15 -14.76 -1.71
C ALA A 63 0.34 -15.95 -2.64
N GLY A 64 -0.66 -16.83 -2.70
CA GLY A 64 -0.60 -18.01 -3.55
C GLY A 64 -0.57 -17.70 -5.05
N ARG A 65 -0.92 -16.48 -5.44
CA ARG A 65 -0.83 -16.06 -6.85
C ARG A 65 0.61 -16.03 -7.35
N SER A 66 1.54 -15.67 -6.50
CA SER A 66 2.97 -15.68 -6.81
C SER A 66 3.76 -15.68 -5.51
N LEU A 67 4.44 -16.77 -5.24
CA LEU A 67 5.29 -16.86 -4.05
C LEU A 67 6.46 -15.87 -4.16
N ASP A 68 7.07 -15.76 -5.34
CA ASP A 68 8.18 -14.83 -5.55
C ASP A 68 7.72 -13.38 -5.37
N GLY A 69 6.56 -13.04 -5.91
CA GLY A 69 5.99 -11.71 -5.72
C GLY A 69 5.66 -11.41 -4.27
N ALA A 70 5.10 -12.38 -3.54
CA ALA A 70 4.79 -12.23 -2.13
C ALA A 70 6.05 -12.04 -1.28
N ARG A 71 7.14 -12.73 -1.60
CA ARG A 71 8.44 -12.55 -0.94
C ARG A 71 8.95 -11.12 -1.11
N GLU A 72 8.88 -10.60 -2.33
CA GLU A 72 9.33 -9.24 -2.60
C GLU A 72 8.42 -8.19 -1.95
N ALA A 73 7.11 -8.44 -1.93
CA ALA A 73 6.17 -7.58 -1.22
C ALA A 73 6.50 -7.53 0.27
N ALA A 74 6.81 -8.67 0.87
CA ALA A 74 7.19 -8.72 2.29
C ALA A 74 8.48 -7.95 2.56
N ARG A 75 9.47 -8.08 1.67
CA ARG A 75 10.72 -7.34 1.78
C ARG A 75 10.47 -5.85 1.76
N TYR A 76 9.66 -5.40 0.83
CA TYR A 76 9.29 -4.00 0.69
C TYR A 76 8.56 -3.49 1.94
N GLU A 77 7.56 -4.23 2.39
CA GLU A 77 6.74 -3.81 3.53
C GLU A 77 7.54 -3.80 4.85
N GLY A 78 8.39 -4.78 5.06
CA GLY A 78 9.24 -4.82 6.24
C GLY A 78 10.26 -3.69 6.26
N THR A 79 10.89 -3.43 5.12
CA THR A 79 11.83 -2.31 5.00
C THR A 79 11.12 -0.98 5.26
N LYS A 80 9.95 -0.80 4.64
CA LYS A 80 9.16 0.41 4.84
C LYS A 80 8.77 0.61 6.31
N TYR A 81 8.36 -0.47 6.97
CA TYR A 81 8.02 -0.44 8.38
C TYR A 81 9.21 -0.01 9.24
N CYS A 82 10.37 -0.60 9.01
CA CYS A 82 11.56 -0.30 9.81
C CYS A 82 12.09 1.11 9.56
N ILE A 83 12.02 1.59 8.32
CA ILE A 83 12.37 2.98 8.01
C ILE A 83 11.45 3.94 8.76
N ALA A 84 10.14 3.68 8.72
CA ALA A 84 9.16 4.57 9.35
C ALA A 84 9.29 4.62 10.88
N ASN A 85 9.63 3.49 11.50
CA ASN A 85 9.68 3.40 12.95
C ASN A 85 11.07 3.63 13.56
N TYR A 86 12.13 3.29 12.81
CA TYR A 86 13.49 3.32 13.35
C TYR A 86 14.52 3.99 12.42
N GLY A 87 14.12 4.43 11.24
CA GLY A 87 15.03 5.05 10.30
C GLY A 87 16.06 4.10 9.71
N THR A 88 15.83 2.80 9.76
CA THR A 88 16.76 1.80 9.22
C THR A 88 16.08 0.91 8.20
N SER A 89 16.83 0.53 7.16
CA SER A 89 16.39 -0.47 6.20
C SER A 89 16.87 -1.88 6.56
N LYS A 90 17.60 -2.03 7.68
CA LYS A 90 18.11 -3.32 8.09
C LYS A 90 17.05 -4.10 8.84
N VAL A 91 16.76 -5.28 8.37
CA VAL A 91 15.77 -6.18 8.97
C VAL A 91 16.39 -7.54 9.18
N GLU A 92 16.29 -8.05 10.39
CA GLU A 92 16.62 -9.42 10.69
C GLU A 92 15.35 -10.25 10.60
N TRP A 93 15.29 -11.16 9.64
CA TRP A 93 14.12 -11.97 9.41
C TRP A 93 14.21 -13.30 10.14
N SER A 94 13.17 -13.67 10.86
CA SER A 94 13.00 -15.02 11.38
C SER A 94 12.24 -15.89 10.39
N VAL A 95 11.24 -15.33 9.72
CA VAL A 95 10.59 -15.92 8.56
C VAL A 95 10.56 -14.82 7.53
N GLY A 96 11.44 -14.88 6.56
CA GLY A 96 11.67 -13.76 5.66
C GLY A 96 11.55 -14.08 4.20
N PRO A 97 11.79 -13.06 3.36
CA PRO A 97 11.70 -13.22 1.91
C PRO A 97 12.64 -14.25 1.33
N ASP A 98 13.75 -14.51 2.00
CA ASP A 98 14.75 -15.47 1.55
C ASP A 98 14.69 -16.79 2.30
N SER A 99 13.68 -16.97 3.17
CA SER A 99 13.52 -18.22 3.90
C SER A 99 13.11 -19.36 2.98
N ASP A 100 13.50 -20.58 3.36
CA ASP A 100 13.12 -21.77 2.65
C ASP A 100 11.61 -21.88 2.54
N ALA A 101 11.13 -22.37 1.43
CA ALA A 101 9.68 -22.54 1.21
C ALA A 101 9.04 -23.43 2.28
N SER A 102 9.79 -24.35 2.88
CA SER A 102 9.28 -25.19 3.95
C SER A 102 8.87 -24.41 5.20
N LEU A 103 9.41 -23.20 5.38
CA LEU A 103 9.05 -22.32 6.49
C LEU A 103 7.87 -21.41 6.19
N LEU A 104 7.42 -21.38 4.95
CA LEU A 104 6.34 -20.52 4.50
C LEU A 104 5.06 -21.34 4.41
N THR A 105 4.10 -21.02 5.26
CA THR A 105 2.83 -21.72 5.28
C THR A 105 1.72 -20.78 4.87
N LEU A 106 1.00 -21.14 3.81
CA LEU A 106 -0.18 -20.40 3.40
C LEU A 106 -1.34 -20.74 4.35
N VAL A 107 -1.95 -19.69 4.89
CA VAL A 107 -3.16 -19.82 5.70
C VAL A 107 -4.23 -19.00 5.03
N ASP A 108 -5.24 -19.67 4.49
CA ASP A 108 -6.31 -19.03 3.71
C ASP A 108 -5.77 -18.15 2.56
N GLY A 109 -4.69 -18.60 1.94
CA GLY A 109 -4.06 -17.87 0.85
C GLY A 109 -3.07 -16.78 1.27
N ASP A 110 -2.93 -16.53 2.55
CA ASP A 110 -2.07 -15.47 3.07
C ASP A 110 -0.76 -16.04 3.62
N LEU A 111 0.32 -15.29 3.45
CA LEU A 111 1.61 -15.61 4.06
C LEU A 111 1.96 -14.56 5.09
N THR A 112 2.45 -15.01 6.25
CA THR A 112 2.93 -14.13 7.30
C THR A 112 4.44 -14.26 7.44
N PHE A 113 5.12 -13.13 7.30
CA PHE A 113 6.55 -12.99 7.50
C PHE A 113 6.81 -12.30 8.82
N ARG A 114 7.92 -12.61 9.45
CA ARG A 114 8.29 -12.05 10.75
C ARG A 114 9.72 -11.59 10.74
N GLY A 115 9.94 -10.41 11.28
CA GLY A 115 11.25 -9.82 11.34
C GLY A 115 11.42 -8.88 12.51
N ARG A 116 12.64 -8.41 12.65
CA ARG A 116 13.00 -7.42 13.65
C ARG A 116 13.81 -6.32 12.99
N CYS A 117 13.45 -5.08 13.27
CA CYS A 117 14.24 -3.94 12.80
C CYS A 117 15.57 -3.90 13.57
N ASP A 118 16.64 -3.67 12.83
CA ASP A 118 18.01 -3.62 13.37
C ASP A 118 18.59 -2.22 13.14
N PRO A 119 18.26 -1.26 14.01
CA PRO A 119 18.70 0.12 13.83
C PRO A 119 20.18 0.34 14.06
#